data_e7d52aba0342c8f77d6c295c7e06bd1d
#
_entry.id   e7d52aba0342c8f77d6c295c7e06bd1d
#
_cell.length_a   1.000
_cell.length_b   1.000
_cell.length_c   1.000
_cell.angle_alpha   90.00
_cell.angle_beta   90.00
_cell.angle_gamma   90.00
#
_symmetry.space_group_name_H-M   'P 1'
#
loop_
_entity.id
_entity.type
_entity.pdbx_description
1 polymer ?
#
loop_
_entity_poly.entity_id
_entity_poly.type
_entity_poly.pdbx_seq_one_letter_code
_entity_poly.pdbx_strand_id
1 'polypeptide(L)'
;MQLIQAVPTDAPDVLALYRACAKKGTSCWDDTYPNAGIVAGDIREGTLYVWREGGALLAAATLLRWDDIEDMPLGFQFTVVPCVLCRLCLSPGRQGRGEGRLLLRAAESLARALGYRAVHLLCDARNVIAHGLYTGAGYRYVCNAPLYGHEYEVFEKPLREP
;
A
#
# COMPACT_ATOMS: atom_id res chain seq x y z
N MET A 1 -14.13 3.37 -8.07
CA MET A 1 -13.52 2.53 -7.01
C MET A 1 -13.60 3.30 -5.72
N GLN A 2 -14.17 2.73 -4.68
CA GLN A 2 -14.25 3.31 -3.33
C GLN A 2 -13.60 2.36 -2.34
N LEU A 3 -12.65 2.85 -1.58
CA LEU A 3 -12.06 2.13 -0.46
C LEU A 3 -12.90 2.38 0.79
N ILE A 4 -13.26 1.31 1.48
CA ILE A 4 -13.98 1.34 2.76
C ILE A 4 -13.10 0.73 3.84
N GLN A 5 -13.24 1.20 5.08
CA GLN A 5 -12.50 0.65 6.21
C GLN A 5 -12.87 -0.82 6.40
N ALA A 6 -11.86 -1.68 6.54
CA ALA A 6 -12.06 -3.10 6.76
C ALA A 6 -12.60 -3.37 8.17
N VAL A 7 -13.43 -4.41 8.26
CA VAL A 7 -14.01 -4.90 9.53
C VAL A 7 -13.48 -6.31 9.84
N PRO A 8 -13.57 -6.80 11.08
CA PRO A 8 -13.01 -8.10 11.46
C PRO A 8 -13.44 -9.28 10.57
N THR A 9 -14.64 -9.23 10.02
CA THR A 9 -15.14 -10.26 9.10
C THR A 9 -14.46 -10.26 7.73
N ASP A 10 -13.72 -9.19 7.38
CA ASP A 10 -12.94 -9.13 6.14
C ASP A 10 -11.59 -9.85 6.23
N ALA A 11 -11.11 -10.14 7.44
CA ALA A 11 -9.76 -10.67 7.65
C ALA A 11 -9.42 -11.93 6.84
N PRO A 12 -10.29 -12.96 6.74
CA PRO A 12 -10.01 -14.13 5.91
C PRO A 12 -9.84 -13.79 4.43
N ASP A 13 -10.71 -12.92 3.89
CA ASP A 13 -10.69 -12.52 2.48
C ASP A 13 -9.44 -11.69 2.16
N VAL A 14 -9.05 -10.77 3.07
CA VAL A 14 -7.83 -9.98 2.92
C VAL A 14 -6.61 -10.87 2.92
N LEU A 15 -6.52 -11.83 3.85
CA LEU A 15 -5.41 -12.77 3.91
C LEU A 15 -5.34 -13.62 2.64
N ALA A 16 -6.48 -14.10 2.14
CA ALA A 16 -6.55 -14.83 0.88
C ALA A 16 -6.07 -13.99 -0.31
N LEU A 17 -6.45 -12.70 -0.36
CA LEU A 17 -5.98 -11.77 -1.39
C LEU A 17 -4.46 -11.57 -1.32
N TYR A 18 -3.89 -11.36 -0.13
CA TYR A 18 -2.45 -11.22 0.05
C TYR A 18 -1.69 -12.47 -0.41
N ARG A 19 -2.17 -13.67 -0.05
CA ARG A 19 -1.62 -14.95 -0.51
C ARG A 19 -1.68 -15.10 -2.02
N ALA A 20 -2.79 -14.71 -2.64
CA ALA A 20 -2.92 -14.75 -4.10
C ALA A 20 -1.93 -13.79 -4.80
N CYS A 21 -1.67 -12.63 -4.21
CA CYS A 21 -0.67 -11.69 -4.72
C CYS A 21 0.77 -12.20 -4.51
N ALA A 22 1.07 -12.77 -3.34
CA ALA A 22 2.39 -13.32 -3.02
C ALA A 22 2.81 -14.43 -4.01
N LYS A 23 1.88 -15.29 -4.41
CA LYS A 23 2.13 -16.37 -5.39
C LYS A 23 2.65 -15.89 -6.75
N LYS A 24 2.50 -14.62 -7.07
CA LYS A 24 3.08 -14.05 -8.29
C LYS A 24 4.59 -13.87 -8.24
N GLY A 25 5.20 -13.85 -7.05
CA GLY A 25 6.64 -13.73 -6.86
C GLY A 25 7.23 -12.40 -7.34
N THR A 26 6.40 -11.35 -7.46
CA THR A 26 6.84 -10.03 -7.92
C THR A 26 7.27 -9.09 -6.79
N SER A 27 7.12 -9.52 -5.54
CA SER A 27 7.48 -8.77 -4.34
C SER A 27 8.09 -9.69 -3.28
N CYS A 28 8.52 -9.13 -2.15
CA CYS A 28 9.01 -9.87 -0.98
C CYS A 28 7.91 -10.61 -0.20
N TRP A 29 6.67 -10.54 -0.63
CA TRP A 29 5.57 -11.23 0.04
C TRP A 29 5.67 -12.73 -0.14
N ASP A 30 5.42 -13.46 0.94
CA ASP A 30 5.48 -14.91 1.00
C ASP A 30 4.40 -15.49 1.96
N ASP A 31 4.57 -16.72 2.40
CA ASP A 31 3.65 -17.35 3.33
C ASP A 31 3.73 -16.80 4.77
N THR A 32 4.78 -16.04 5.10
CA THR A 32 5.00 -15.45 6.42
C THR A 32 4.59 -13.99 6.50
N TYR A 33 4.59 -13.26 5.35
CA TYR A 33 4.27 -11.84 5.28
C TYR A 33 3.50 -11.48 4.00
N PRO A 34 2.40 -10.69 4.09
CA PRO A 34 1.67 -10.31 5.31
C PRO A 34 0.92 -11.51 5.90
N ASN A 35 0.88 -11.61 7.24
CA ASN A 35 0.23 -12.72 7.95
C ASN A 35 -1.07 -12.31 8.64
N ALA A 36 -1.77 -13.28 9.24
CA ALA A 36 -3.05 -13.04 9.90
C ALA A 36 -2.95 -12.06 11.08
N GLY A 37 -1.83 -12.05 11.80
CA GLY A 37 -1.59 -11.11 12.90
C GLY A 37 -1.50 -9.66 12.43
N ILE A 38 -0.84 -9.43 11.29
CA ILE A 38 -0.75 -8.11 10.64
C ILE A 38 -2.13 -7.65 10.18
N VAL A 39 -2.88 -8.52 9.50
CA VAL A 39 -4.24 -8.18 9.05
C VAL A 39 -5.14 -7.81 10.24
N ALA A 40 -5.11 -8.61 11.31
CA ALA A 40 -5.90 -8.34 12.53
C ALA A 40 -5.46 -7.04 13.21
N GLY A 41 -4.16 -6.74 13.23
CA GLY A 41 -3.61 -5.49 13.73
C GLY A 41 -4.11 -4.28 12.95
N ASP A 42 -3.95 -4.31 11.64
CA ASP A 42 -4.36 -3.22 10.73
C ASP A 42 -5.88 -2.95 10.82
N ILE A 43 -6.71 -3.99 10.96
CA ILE A 43 -8.15 -3.85 11.17
C ILE A 43 -8.44 -3.20 12.52
N ARG A 44 -7.82 -3.69 13.60
CA ARG A 44 -8.02 -3.16 14.96
C ARG A 44 -7.64 -1.69 15.05
N GLU A 45 -6.59 -1.28 14.36
CA GLU A 45 -6.09 0.10 14.31
C GLU A 45 -6.85 0.98 13.32
N GLY A 46 -7.75 0.38 12.51
CA GLY A 46 -8.56 1.10 11.53
C GLY A 46 -7.76 1.62 10.34
N THR A 47 -6.60 1.04 10.05
CA THR A 47 -5.69 1.49 9.00
C THR A 47 -5.83 0.72 7.70
N LEU A 48 -6.53 -0.43 7.71
CA LEU A 48 -6.78 -1.26 6.53
C LEU A 48 -8.07 -0.85 5.84
N TYR A 49 -7.99 -0.69 4.53
CA TYR A 49 -9.10 -0.35 3.65
C TYR A 49 -9.21 -1.35 2.51
N VAL A 50 -10.43 -1.66 2.11
CA VAL A 50 -10.72 -2.67 1.09
C VAL A 50 -11.66 -2.14 0.02
N TRP A 51 -11.54 -2.71 -1.19
CA TRP A 51 -12.52 -2.54 -2.26
C TRP A 51 -13.21 -3.87 -2.54
N ARG A 52 -14.55 -3.82 -2.54
CA ARG A 52 -15.40 -4.95 -2.89
C ARG A 52 -16.27 -4.62 -4.11
N GLU A 53 -16.54 -5.63 -4.92
CA GLU A 53 -17.46 -5.56 -6.04
C GLU A 53 -18.20 -6.90 -6.15
N GLY A 54 -19.53 -6.86 -6.19
CA GLY A 54 -20.35 -8.08 -6.23
C GLY A 54 -20.12 -9.03 -5.04
N GLY A 55 -19.76 -8.49 -3.88
CA GLY A 55 -19.42 -9.27 -2.68
C GLY A 55 -17.96 -9.76 -2.61
N ALA A 56 -17.26 -9.82 -3.73
CA ALA A 56 -15.85 -10.23 -3.76
C ALA A 56 -14.92 -9.11 -3.29
N LEU A 57 -13.93 -9.45 -2.47
CA LEU A 57 -12.86 -8.53 -2.08
C LEU A 57 -11.79 -8.51 -3.18
N LEU A 58 -11.58 -7.36 -3.79
CA LEU A 58 -10.74 -7.23 -5.00
C LEU A 58 -9.46 -6.46 -4.76
N ALA A 59 -9.41 -5.59 -3.75
CA ALA A 59 -8.21 -4.84 -3.42
C ALA A 59 -8.12 -4.54 -1.93
N ALA A 60 -6.90 -4.28 -1.48
CA ALA A 60 -6.61 -3.81 -0.14
C ALA A 60 -5.49 -2.75 -0.18
N ALA A 61 -5.54 -1.83 0.77
CA ALA A 61 -4.52 -0.82 1.01
C ALA A 61 -4.47 -0.52 2.51
N THR A 62 -3.28 -0.43 3.08
CA THR A 62 -3.08 0.03 4.46
C THR A 62 -2.49 1.44 4.45
N LEU A 63 -3.09 2.35 5.20
CA LEU A 63 -2.60 3.70 5.42
C LEU A 63 -2.20 3.83 6.89
N LEU A 64 -0.91 3.73 7.16
CA LEU A 64 -0.37 3.89 8.50
C LEU A 64 -0.13 5.37 8.78
N ARG A 65 -0.46 5.78 10.00
CA ARG A 65 -0.13 7.12 10.50
C ARG A 65 1.37 7.29 10.70
N TRP A 66 2.06 6.21 11.02
CA TRP A 66 3.48 6.16 11.28
C TRP A 66 3.99 4.74 11.00
N ASP A 67 5.24 4.63 10.58
CA ASP A 67 5.99 3.40 10.39
C ASP A 67 7.46 3.69 10.71
N ASP A 68 8.25 2.68 11.00
CA ASP A 68 9.66 2.80 11.37
C ASP A 68 10.48 3.60 10.34
N ILE A 69 10.07 3.62 9.09
CA ILE A 69 10.75 4.38 8.03
C ILE A 69 10.71 5.89 8.25
N GLU A 70 9.75 6.40 9.02
CA GLU A 70 9.65 7.84 9.34
C GLU A 70 10.78 8.31 10.26
N ASP A 71 11.35 7.42 11.07
CA ASP A 71 12.47 7.70 11.97
C ASP A 71 13.83 7.42 11.33
N MET A 72 13.85 6.86 10.11
CA MET A 72 15.09 6.57 9.39
C MET A 72 15.58 7.80 8.60
N PRO A 73 16.90 8.01 8.47
CA PRO A 73 17.46 9.13 7.71
C PRO A 73 17.39 8.88 6.19
N LEU A 74 16.20 8.60 5.67
CA LEU A 74 15.99 8.25 4.25
C LEU A 74 16.00 9.46 3.31
N GLY A 75 15.82 10.69 3.84
CA GLY A 75 15.87 11.92 3.05
C GLY A 75 14.52 12.34 2.45
N PHE A 76 13.42 12.03 3.12
CA PHE A 76 12.10 12.57 2.78
C PHE A 76 12.09 14.10 2.80
N GLN A 77 11.43 14.71 1.81
CA GLN A 77 11.23 16.17 1.70
C GLN A 77 9.82 16.58 2.12
N PHE A 78 8.83 15.69 1.97
CA PHE A 78 7.43 16.00 2.26
C PHE A 78 7.04 15.41 3.62
N THR A 79 7.51 16.06 4.70
CA THR A 79 7.40 15.58 6.08
C THR A 79 6.22 16.18 6.86
N VAL A 80 5.38 16.99 6.21
CA VAL A 80 4.22 17.60 6.86
C VAL A 80 3.05 16.60 6.83
N VAL A 81 2.67 16.10 7.99
CA VAL A 81 1.57 15.15 8.20
C VAL A 81 1.56 14.03 7.14
N PRO A 82 2.66 13.24 7.01
CA PRO A 82 2.69 12.14 6.07
C PRO A 82 1.86 10.96 6.55
N CYS A 83 1.53 10.05 5.64
CA CYS A 83 1.14 8.68 5.96
C CYS A 83 2.01 7.70 5.17
N VAL A 84 2.14 6.49 5.68
CA VAL A 84 2.82 5.40 4.96
C VAL A 84 1.77 4.52 4.29
N LEU A 85 1.80 4.49 2.96
CA LEU A 85 0.99 3.57 2.17
C LEU A 85 1.74 2.24 2.06
N CYS A 86 1.19 1.21 2.65
CA CYS A 86 1.75 -0.13 2.59
C CYS A 86 0.69 -1.17 2.24
N ARG A 87 1.14 -2.36 1.90
CA ARG A 87 0.30 -3.51 1.57
C ARG A 87 -0.79 -3.20 0.52
N LEU A 88 -0.44 -2.32 -0.45
CA LEU A 88 -1.31 -2.03 -1.60
C LEU A 88 -1.34 -3.24 -2.53
N CYS A 89 -2.50 -3.83 -2.72
CA CYS A 89 -2.65 -4.95 -3.62
C CYS A 89 -4.00 -4.98 -4.34
N LEU A 90 -3.98 -5.54 -5.54
CA LEU A 90 -5.14 -5.76 -6.39
C LEU A 90 -5.19 -7.24 -6.76
N SER A 91 -6.36 -7.81 -6.74
CA SER A 91 -6.60 -9.21 -7.14
C SER A 91 -5.89 -9.52 -8.46
N PRO A 92 -5.15 -10.66 -8.55
CA PRO A 92 -4.43 -11.04 -9.75
C PRO A 92 -5.27 -11.00 -11.03
N GLY A 93 -6.54 -11.39 -10.96
CA GLY A 93 -7.46 -11.35 -12.11
C GLY A 93 -7.85 -9.95 -12.59
N ARG A 94 -7.55 -8.92 -11.81
CA ARG A 94 -7.86 -7.51 -12.13
C ARG A 94 -6.63 -6.70 -12.54
N GLN A 95 -5.43 -7.26 -12.41
CA GLN A 95 -4.18 -6.61 -12.79
C GLN A 95 -4.05 -6.49 -14.32
N GLY A 96 -3.22 -5.53 -14.79
CA GLY A 96 -2.98 -5.29 -16.21
C GLY A 96 -4.08 -4.53 -16.94
N ARG A 97 -5.13 -4.06 -16.23
CA ARG A 97 -6.29 -3.35 -16.81
C ARG A 97 -6.38 -1.88 -16.42
N GLY A 98 -5.30 -1.31 -15.90
CA GLY A 98 -5.29 0.08 -15.40
C GLY A 98 -5.89 0.25 -13.99
N GLU A 99 -6.49 -0.78 -13.42
CA GLU A 99 -7.18 -0.71 -12.12
C GLU A 99 -6.23 -0.46 -10.94
N GLY A 100 -4.95 -0.85 -11.05
CA GLY A 100 -3.93 -0.50 -10.05
C GLY A 100 -3.75 1.01 -9.90
N ARG A 101 -3.83 1.75 -11.01
CA ARG A 101 -3.78 3.23 -10.99
C ARG A 101 -5.04 3.83 -10.35
N LEU A 102 -6.20 3.22 -10.59
CA LEU A 102 -7.45 3.65 -9.94
C LEU A 102 -7.39 3.38 -8.42
N LEU A 103 -6.84 2.23 -8.02
CA LEU A 103 -6.67 1.88 -6.61
C LEU A 103 -5.72 2.87 -5.91
N LEU A 104 -4.57 3.18 -6.53
CA LEU A 104 -3.62 4.14 -5.97
C LEU A 104 -4.26 5.54 -5.81
N ARG A 105 -5.00 6.02 -6.82
CA ARG A 105 -5.73 7.29 -6.73
C ARG A 105 -6.80 7.26 -5.64
N ALA A 106 -7.49 6.14 -5.45
CA ALA A 106 -8.47 6.00 -4.37
C ALA A 106 -7.79 6.06 -2.99
N ALA A 107 -6.62 5.41 -2.82
CA ALA A 107 -5.82 5.48 -1.60
C ALA A 107 -5.32 6.90 -1.33
N GLU A 108 -4.82 7.62 -2.33
CA GLU A 108 -4.40 9.02 -2.21
C GLU A 108 -5.57 9.95 -1.85
N SER A 109 -6.75 9.73 -2.45
CA SER A 109 -7.95 10.51 -2.13
C SER A 109 -8.43 10.27 -0.71
N LEU A 110 -8.37 9.02 -0.27
CA LEU A 110 -8.69 8.64 1.12
C LEU A 110 -7.68 9.25 2.09
N ALA A 111 -6.37 9.19 1.80
CA ALA A 111 -5.34 9.81 2.63
C ALA A 111 -5.57 11.32 2.80
N ARG A 112 -5.92 12.03 1.72
CA ARG A 112 -6.31 13.46 1.81
C ARG A 112 -7.54 13.67 2.70
N ALA A 113 -8.58 12.85 2.53
CA ALA A 113 -9.80 12.96 3.34
C ALA A 113 -9.54 12.71 4.83
N LEU A 114 -8.54 11.90 5.15
CA LEU A 114 -8.06 11.64 6.52
C LEU A 114 -7.13 12.75 7.05
N GLY A 115 -6.82 13.78 6.25
CA GLY A 115 -6.02 14.93 6.65
C GLY A 115 -4.52 14.79 6.40
N TYR A 116 -4.07 13.71 5.76
CA TYR A 116 -2.66 13.55 5.40
C TYR A 116 -2.27 14.49 4.25
N ARG A 117 -1.01 14.94 4.25
CA ARG A 117 -0.46 15.89 3.29
C ARG A 117 0.62 15.30 2.39
N ALA A 118 1.13 14.12 2.73
CA ALA A 118 2.09 13.37 1.93
C ALA A 118 1.86 11.87 2.08
N VAL A 119 2.34 11.12 1.10
CA VAL A 119 2.42 9.66 1.14
C VAL A 119 3.87 9.25 1.00
N HIS A 120 4.34 8.42 1.92
CA HIS A 120 5.60 7.70 1.85
C HIS A 120 5.32 6.22 1.59
N LEU A 121 6.18 5.53 0.90
CA LEU A 121 6.03 4.10 0.66
C LEU A 121 7.37 3.42 0.35
N LEU A 122 7.38 2.10 0.60
CA LEU A 122 8.44 1.18 0.17
C LEU A 122 7.93 0.33 -1.00
N CYS A 123 8.75 0.20 -2.01
CA CYS A 123 8.53 -0.68 -3.15
C CYS A 123 9.66 -1.70 -3.21
N ASP A 124 9.35 -3.00 -3.16
CA ASP A 124 10.39 -4.03 -3.41
C ASP A 124 11.07 -3.75 -4.75
N ALA A 125 12.40 -3.67 -4.76
CA ALA A 125 13.18 -3.32 -5.96
C ALA A 125 12.97 -4.30 -7.13
N ARG A 126 12.48 -5.51 -6.86
CA ARG A 126 12.13 -6.50 -7.90
C ARG A 126 10.74 -6.27 -8.49
N ASN A 127 9.91 -5.44 -7.87
CA ASN A 127 8.52 -5.20 -8.29
C ASN A 127 8.45 -4.10 -9.35
N VAL A 128 8.89 -4.41 -10.57
CA VAL A 128 8.92 -3.45 -11.69
C VAL A 128 7.52 -2.92 -12.04
N ILE A 129 6.46 -3.68 -11.74
CA ILE A 129 5.07 -3.25 -11.99
C ILE A 129 4.68 -2.15 -11.01
N ALA A 130 4.98 -2.33 -9.71
CA ALA A 130 4.71 -1.32 -8.70
C ALA A 130 5.60 -0.09 -8.89
N HIS A 131 6.90 -0.28 -9.21
CA HIS A 131 7.79 0.82 -9.60
C HIS A 131 7.17 1.69 -10.71
N GLY A 132 6.75 1.07 -11.83
CA GLY A 132 6.11 1.79 -12.93
C GLY A 132 4.78 2.45 -12.54
N LEU A 133 4.03 1.86 -11.61
CA LEU A 133 2.79 2.44 -11.07
C LEU A 133 3.08 3.72 -10.30
N TYR A 134 4.04 3.71 -9.37
CA TYR A 134 4.36 4.84 -8.51
C TYR A 134 5.02 5.97 -9.30
N THR A 135 6.02 5.67 -10.13
CA THR A 135 6.66 6.68 -10.98
C THR A 135 5.67 7.33 -11.96
N GLY A 136 4.81 6.51 -12.62
CA GLY A 136 3.76 6.99 -13.51
C GLY A 136 2.62 7.75 -12.80
N ALA A 137 2.52 7.65 -11.48
CA ALA A 137 1.59 8.42 -10.64
C ALA A 137 2.23 9.69 -10.06
N GLY A 138 3.50 9.98 -10.36
CA GLY A 138 4.21 11.18 -9.93
C GLY A 138 4.81 11.08 -8.53
N TYR A 139 5.05 9.87 -8.03
CA TYR A 139 5.89 9.69 -6.84
C TYR A 139 7.34 10.00 -7.15
N ARG A 140 7.98 10.72 -6.25
CA ARG A 140 9.41 11.00 -6.31
C ARG A 140 10.18 9.84 -5.68
N TYR A 141 11.15 9.31 -6.40
CA TYR A 141 12.13 8.40 -5.82
C TYR A 141 13.02 9.15 -4.80
N VAL A 142 13.25 8.55 -3.66
CA VAL A 142 14.05 9.10 -2.56
C VAL A 142 15.43 8.43 -2.53
N CYS A 143 15.45 7.12 -2.27
CA CYS A 143 16.68 6.32 -2.19
C CYS A 143 16.37 4.82 -2.31
N ASN A 144 17.43 4.01 -2.40
CA ASN A 144 17.35 2.59 -2.09
C ASN A 144 17.65 2.37 -0.60
N ALA A 145 16.97 1.40 0.00
CA ALA A 145 17.16 1.04 1.40
C ALA A 145 17.12 -0.49 1.59
N PRO A 146 18.18 -1.08 2.14
CA PRO A 146 18.21 -2.47 2.56
C PRO A 146 17.45 -2.60 3.90
N LEU A 147 16.18 -2.96 3.85
CA LEU A 147 15.29 -3.06 5.01
C LEU A 147 14.67 -4.45 5.09
N TYR A 148 14.47 -4.97 6.30
CA TYR A 148 13.76 -6.24 6.55
C TYR A 148 14.31 -7.43 5.74
N GLY A 149 15.63 -7.42 5.41
CA GLY A 149 16.29 -8.46 4.62
C GLY A 149 16.03 -8.38 3.11
N HIS A 150 15.45 -7.31 2.61
CA HIS A 150 15.18 -7.06 1.20
C HIS A 150 15.66 -5.68 0.77
N GLU A 151 15.85 -5.50 -0.55
CA GLU A 151 16.14 -4.20 -1.15
C GLU A 151 14.84 -3.50 -1.52
N TYR A 152 14.66 -2.28 -1.01
CA TYR A 152 13.52 -1.44 -1.33
C TYR A 152 13.93 -0.16 -2.02
N GLU A 153 13.07 0.29 -2.92
CA GLU A 153 13.03 1.66 -3.40
C GLU A 153 12.06 2.46 -2.52
N VAL A 154 12.50 3.60 -2.05
CA VAL A 154 11.73 4.50 -1.19
C VAL A 154 11.14 5.60 -2.07
N PHE A 155 9.85 5.85 -1.92
CA PHE A 155 9.13 6.86 -2.67
C PHE A 155 8.33 7.77 -1.75
N GLU A 156 8.13 9.02 -2.21
CA GLU A 156 7.25 9.98 -1.56
C GLU A 156 6.44 10.78 -2.57
N LYS A 157 5.30 11.30 -2.14
CA LYS A 157 4.47 12.19 -2.95
C LYS A 157 3.71 13.18 -2.07
N PRO A 158 3.75 14.51 -2.37
CA PRO A 158 2.88 15.46 -1.69
C PRO A 158 1.44 15.28 -2.19
N LEU A 159 0.50 15.27 -1.27
CA LEU A 159 -0.93 15.28 -1.56
C LEU A 159 -1.41 16.72 -1.68
N ARG A 160 -1.36 17.28 -2.89
CA ARG A 160 -1.88 18.64 -3.16
C ARG A 160 -3.41 18.65 -2.97
N GLU A 161 -3.92 19.80 -2.54
CA GLU A 161 -5.35 20.06 -2.62
C GLU A 161 -5.80 20.05 -4.09
N PRO A 162 -7.03 19.58 -4.38
CA PRO A 162 -7.55 19.52 -5.74
C PRO A 162 -7.74 20.91 -6.34
#